data_67f597248b370e5e3173e707f1abd085
#
_entry.id   67f597248b370e5e3173e707f1abd085
#
_cell.length_a   1.000
_cell.length_b   1.000
_cell.length_c   1.000
_cell.angle_alpha   90.00
_cell.angle_beta   90.00
_cell.angle_gamma   90.00
#
_symmetry.space_group_name_H-M   'P 1'
#
loop_
_entity.id
_entity.type
_entity.pdbx_description
1 polymer ?
#
loop_
_entity_poly.entity_id
_entity_poly.type
_entity_poly.pdbx_seq_one_letter_code
_entity_poly.pdbx_strand_id
1 'polypeptide(L)'
;MKLNNTLIAGSVISLCCLSIPNAEATITATYTTPKAVYTTNDSPGFSFMDETGKYFYHDTNSNYTKYSPNNAEHAWRFFSAKNYQGVNNKVKNASDEYAEFKKIYDKATVQNTVPLCVNTPLMKKIKPKGVGSMDYINYCGLMDVWVDPDTGDWYGLLHDEIFGLDPRYDAIERVKSSDKGVHWEVVDVIQTSQYGMKDKRDEALGQTYNYGGGDPRLFVDYASGYFYMFYTSRVQNLSGWSGFSAYMQEHVMRAPIAGKMSPDSWRKYHNGKWEKYNTQDYSLGNAGPASNIVSVDVSPKGYFTPEYNPDTMSGTASELVAQGKLINSSLRVINVAWNSYLKKYVATPEPSSGPTNDGLAPMEFYVSESLTNPKWEKLFTLKDYVTRSWYRFMMDPQALTLSNFIVGKSFRTFCYNQCQKYDGGEYIDITLKNSNESKTKSAIKLTQFKNKLGDILTADKKFNLTVTHGKTENKMSWGLLDRQDGYYHIVVYPKGKANKIKYLGVTEADSANDFRKWGAEVGLTAEPCKNDPASNICLSSQWVKVSTVKSKHDGTEIKDGSYRLVNRLSGLTLSFDSTQRLDQQVTLSPFRSWDCTETTCLDGSKAYSQILQ
;
A
#
# COMPACT_ATOMS: atom_id res chain seq x y z
N MET A 1 -41.88 4.88 81.94
CA MET A 1 -42.18 5.59 80.70
C MET A 1 -41.26 4.98 79.63
N LYS A 2 -41.80 4.14 78.75
CA LYS A 2 -41.06 3.46 77.70
C LYS A 2 -41.31 4.20 76.39
N LEU A 3 -40.28 4.68 75.72
CA LEU A 3 -40.33 5.16 74.37
C LEU A 3 -39.91 4.04 73.41
N ASN A 4 -40.82 3.69 72.52
CA ASN A 4 -40.59 2.78 71.43
C ASN A 4 -39.95 3.56 70.24
N ASN A 5 -38.78 3.13 69.80
CA ASN A 5 -38.16 3.53 68.54
C ASN A 5 -38.46 2.50 67.45
N THR A 6 -39.27 2.91 66.49
CA THR A 6 -39.53 2.10 65.29
C THR A 6 -38.47 2.44 64.23
N LEU A 7 -37.64 1.47 63.91
CA LEU A 7 -36.69 1.54 62.76
C LEU A 7 -37.44 1.26 61.45
N ILE A 8 -37.44 2.24 60.54
CA ILE A 8 -37.87 2.04 59.16
C ILE A 8 -36.64 1.57 58.34
N ALA A 9 -36.67 0.32 57.90
CA ALA A 9 -35.68 -0.23 57.00
C ALA A 9 -35.99 0.25 55.56
N GLY A 10 -35.19 1.16 55.04
CA GLY A 10 -35.25 1.55 53.63
C GLY A 10 -34.51 0.55 52.75
N SER A 11 -35.24 -0.14 51.90
CA SER A 11 -34.68 -1.02 50.86
C SER A 11 -34.06 -0.20 49.74
N VAL A 12 -32.72 -0.18 49.62
CA VAL A 12 -32.04 0.36 48.48
C VAL A 12 -32.08 -0.67 47.34
N ILE A 13 -32.92 -0.42 46.35
CA ILE A 13 -32.89 -1.20 45.10
C ILE A 13 -31.69 -0.75 44.30
N SER A 14 -30.62 -1.58 44.31
CA SER A 14 -29.47 -1.39 43.42
C SER A 14 -29.90 -1.78 42.00
N LEU A 15 -30.11 -0.78 41.14
CA LEU A 15 -30.26 -1.00 39.70
C LEU A 15 -28.87 -1.41 39.15
N CYS A 16 -28.63 -2.72 39.04
CA CYS A 16 -27.56 -3.22 38.21
C CYS A 16 -27.88 -2.86 36.74
N CYS A 17 -27.23 -1.83 36.21
CA CYS A 17 -27.14 -1.63 34.76
C CYS A 17 -26.40 -2.83 34.18
N LEU A 18 -27.14 -3.82 33.72
CA LEU A 18 -26.62 -4.83 32.82
C LEU A 18 -26.21 -4.10 31.53
N SER A 19 -24.92 -3.82 31.38
CA SER A 19 -24.35 -3.47 30.09
C SER A 19 -24.53 -4.67 29.18
N ILE A 20 -25.52 -4.62 28.31
CA ILE A 20 -25.65 -5.56 27.19
C ILE A 20 -24.36 -5.36 26.37
N PRO A 21 -23.52 -6.38 26.21
CA PRO A 21 -22.36 -6.24 25.34
C PRO A 21 -22.91 -5.90 23.94
N ASN A 22 -22.53 -4.76 23.40
CA ASN A 22 -22.80 -4.47 22.01
C ASN A 22 -22.21 -5.61 21.22
N ALA A 23 -23.05 -6.38 20.53
CA ALA A 23 -22.57 -7.42 19.62
C ALA A 23 -21.62 -6.76 18.64
N GLU A 24 -20.39 -7.24 18.60
CA GLU A 24 -19.42 -6.73 17.62
C GLU A 24 -20.00 -6.85 16.22
N ALA A 25 -19.79 -5.80 15.42
CA ALA A 25 -20.32 -5.74 14.07
C ALA A 25 -19.69 -6.86 13.23
N THR A 26 -20.51 -7.77 12.75
CA THR A 26 -20.04 -8.81 11.84
C THR A 26 -19.87 -8.23 10.44
N ILE A 27 -18.65 -8.33 9.90
CA ILE A 27 -18.35 -7.97 8.52
C ILE A 27 -18.44 -9.22 7.66
N THR A 28 -19.26 -9.14 6.61
CA THR A 28 -19.35 -10.16 5.57
C THR A 28 -19.06 -9.51 4.21
N ALA A 29 -18.84 -10.34 3.19
CA ALA A 29 -18.55 -9.85 1.84
C ALA A 29 -19.36 -10.64 0.80
N THR A 30 -19.69 -9.95 -0.29
CA THR A 30 -20.13 -10.55 -1.54
C THR A 30 -19.16 -10.18 -2.64
N TYR A 31 -19.07 -11.00 -3.68
CA TYR A 31 -18.20 -10.72 -4.82
C TYR A 31 -18.91 -10.98 -6.16
N THR A 32 -18.42 -10.34 -7.21
CA THR A 32 -18.94 -10.51 -8.56
C THR A 32 -18.37 -11.77 -9.21
N THR A 33 -19.03 -12.27 -10.25
CA THR A 33 -18.44 -13.31 -11.11
C THR A 33 -17.08 -12.87 -11.63
N PRO A 34 -16.05 -13.74 -11.60
CA PRO A 34 -14.72 -13.44 -12.11
C PRO A 34 -14.75 -13.01 -13.57
N LYS A 35 -13.95 -11.98 -13.89
CA LYS A 35 -13.76 -11.45 -15.24
C LYS A 35 -12.29 -11.51 -15.62
N ALA A 36 -12.02 -11.97 -16.85
CA ALA A 36 -10.66 -12.12 -17.37
C ALA A 36 -9.91 -10.78 -17.43
N VAL A 37 -8.64 -10.81 -17.10
CA VAL A 37 -7.66 -9.77 -17.42
C VAL A 37 -6.48 -10.42 -18.13
N TYR A 38 -5.83 -9.66 -18.99
CA TYR A 38 -4.56 -10.11 -19.54
C TYR A 38 -3.44 -9.82 -18.54
N THR A 39 -2.58 -10.80 -18.33
CA THR A 39 -1.36 -10.66 -17.56
C THR A 39 -0.33 -11.67 -18.06
N THR A 40 0.93 -11.26 -18.09
CA THR A 40 2.07 -12.14 -18.43
C THR A 40 2.89 -12.51 -17.19
N ASN A 41 2.37 -12.34 -15.98
CA ASN A 41 3.16 -11.97 -14.81
C ASN A 41 3.52 -13.09 -13.88
N ASP A 42 4.76 -13.02 -13.49
CA ASP A 42 5.37 -13.63 -12.34
C ASP A 42 5.55 -12.60 -11.19
N SER A 43 4.84 -11.50 -11.22
CA SER A 43 4.86 -10.51 -10.15
C SER A 43 3.65 -9.58 -10.22
N PRO A 44 3.35 -8.87 -9.12
CA PRO A 44 2.14 -8.05 -9.05
C PRO A 44 2.25 -6.83 -9.94
N GLY A 45 1.20 -6.57 -10.66
CA GLY A 45 1.02 -5.28 -11.29
C GLY A 45 0.86 -4.16 -10.26
N PHE A 46 1.29 -2.97 -10.63
CA PHE A 46 1.05 -1.76 -9.86
C PHE A 46 0.71 -0.59 -10.77
N SER A 47 0.11 0.42 -10.19
CA SER A 47 -0.24 1.65 -10.92
C SER A 47 0.08 2.90 -10.12
N PHE A 48 0.36 3.97 -10.83
CA PHE A 48 0.64 5.28 -10.25
C PHE A 48 0.29 6.39 -11.24
N MET A 49 0.36 7.63 -10.79
CA MET A 49 0.20 8.82 -11.63
C MET A 49 1.42 9.72 -11.46
N ASP A 50 1.84 10.34 -12.57
CA ASP A 50 2.88 11.36 -12.55
C ASP A 50 2.32 12.75 -12.17
N GLU A 51 3.19 13.74 -12.11
CA GLU A 51 2.84 15.13 -11.78
C GLU A 51 1.86 15.76 -12.77
N THR A 52 1.77 15.23 -13.99
CA THR A 52 0.83 15.69 -15.02
C THR A 52 -0.54 15.03 -14.91
N GLY A 53 -0.73 14.11 -13.95
CA GLY A 53 -1.94 13.31 -13.79
C GLY A 53 -2.09 12.18 -14.81
N LYS A 54 -1.04 11.90 -15.58
CA LYS A 54 -1.01 10.75 -16.50
C LYS A 54 -0.94 9.46 -15.70
N TYR A 55 -1.84 8.55 -16.00
CA TYR A 55 -1.93 7.23 -15.37
C TYR A 55 -0.96 6.25 -16.02
N PHE A 56 -0.23 5.54 -15.20
CA PHE A 56 0.65 4.45 -15.60
C PHE A 56 0.28 3.15 -14.89
N TYR A 57 0.40 2.07 -15.61
CA TYR A 57 0.33 0.71 -15.10
C TYR A 57 1.56 -0.06 -15.57
N HIS A 58 2.15 -0.81 -14.66
CA HIS A 58 3.25 -1.71 -14.95
C HIS A 58 2.82 -3.11 -14.55
N ASP A 59 2.96 -4.05 -15.44
CA ASP A 59 2.58 -5.43 -15.20
C ASP A 59 3.78 -6.34 -14.87
N THR A 60 4.88 -5.75 -14.47
CA THR A 60 6.10 -6.44 -14.05
C THR A 60 6.46 -7.64 -14.90
N ASN A 61 6.40 -7.47 -16.21
CA ASN A 61 6.92 -8.49 -17.11
C ASN A 61 8.37 -8.78 -16.74
N SER A 62 8.55 -9.91 -16.10
CA SER A 62 9.82 -10.34 -15.55
C SER A 62 10.82 -10.53 -16.67
N ASN A 63 11.78 -9.66 -16.70
CA ASN A 63 12.91 -9.82 -17.57
C ASN A 63 13.86 -10.84 -16.95
N TYR A 64 13.57 -12.11 -17.15
CA TYR A 64 14.61 -13.12 -17.00
C TYR A 64 15.74 -12.71 -17.93
N THR A 65 16.87 -12.34 -17.35
CA THR A 65 18.01 -11.87 -18.09
C THR A 65 18.68 -13.02 -18.84
N LYS A 66 18.06 -13.45 -19.92
CA LYS A 66 18.81 -14.13 -20.94
C LYS A 66 19.75 -13.10 -21.54
N TYR A 67 21.02 -13.26 -21.32
CA TYR A 67 22.03 -12.32 -21.80
C TYR A 67 21.92 -12.15 -23.31
N SER A 68 21.20 -11.12 -23.72
CA SER A 68 21.16 -10.62 -25.08
C SER A 68 21.38 -9.11 -25.04
N PRO A 69 22.59 -8.65 -25.38
CA PRO A 69 22.98 -7.25 -25.16
C PRO A 69 22.19 -6.24 -26.01
N ASN A 70 21.37 -6.69 -26.96
CA ASN A 70 20.83 -5.80 -27.99
C ASN A 70 19.29 -5.79 -28.09
N ASN A 71 18.54 -6.27 -27.10
CA ASN A 71 17.12 -6.38 -27.26
C ASN A 71 16.33 -5.41 -26.35
N ALA A 72 15.75 -4.37 -26.94
CA ALA A 72 14.82 -3.46 -26.25
C ALA A 72 13.52 -4.16 -25.78
N GLU A 73 13.35 -5.45 -26.05
CA GLU A 73 12.29 -6.28 -25.49
C GLU A 73 12.45 -6.50 -23.98
N HIS A 74 13.61 -6.17 -23.41
CA HIS A 74 13.94 -6.30 -22.00
C HIS A 74 13.85 -4.99 -21.22
N ALA A 75 13.04 -4.03 -21.63
CA ALA A 75 12.74 -2.86 -20.83
C ALA A 75 11.63 -3.16 -19.82
N TRP A 76 11.65 -2.51 -18.66
CA TRP A 76 10.47 -2.47 -17.80
C TRP A 76 9.35 -1.72 -18.51
N ARG A 77 8.23 -2.38 -18.75
CA ARG A 77 7.16 -1.88 -19.61
C ARG A 77 6.10 -1.16 -18.81
N PHE A 78 5.76 0.02 -19.25
CA PHE A 78 4.66 0.80 -18.71
C PHE A 78 3.57 0.96 -19.76
N PHE A 79 2.32 0.89 -19.31
CA PHE A 79 1.14 1.15 -20.09
C PHE A 79 0.47 2.41 -19.60
N SER A 80 -0.18 3.15 -20.50
CA SER A 80 -0.91 4.35 -20.14
C SER A 80 -2.28 4.37 -20.84
N ALA A 81 -3.28 4.73 -20.04
CA ALA A 81 -4.65 4.96 -20.51
C ALA A 81 -5.35 5.95 -19.58
N LYS A 82 -6.66 6.12 -19.73
CA LYS A 82 -7.45 6.91 -18.78
C LYS A 82 -7.38 6.32 -17.35
N ASN A 83 -7.38 5.00 -17.24
CA ASN A 83 -7.32 4.23 -15.99
C ASN A 83 -7.00 2.76 -16.33
N TYR A 84 -6.97 1.90 -15.31
CA TYR A 84 -6.68 0.48 -15.47
C TYR A 84 -7.61 -0.22 -16.48
N GLN A 85 -8.91 0.08 -16.49
CA GLN A 85 -9.83 -0.53 -17.45
C GLN A 85 -9.46 -0.16 -18.89
N GLY A 86 -8.97 1.06 -19.10
CA GLY A 86 -8.47 1.49 -20.41
C GLY A 86 -7.24 0.71 -20.85
N VAL A 87 -6.33 0.37 -19.94
CA VAL A 87 -5.19 -0.52 -20.21
C VAL A 87 -5.70 -1.92 -20.56
N ASN A 88 -6.52 -2.52 -19.70
CA ASN A 88 -7.05 -3.87 -19.88
C ASN A 88 -7.88 -4.03 -21.17
N ASN A 89 -8.52 -2.98 -21.65
CA ASN A 89 -9.24 -3.01 -22.93
C ASN A 89 -8.32 -3.05 -24.15
N LYS A 90 -7.11 -2.52 -24.04
CA LYS A 90 -6.14 -2.42 -25.13
C LYS A 90 -5.20 -3.61 -25.21
N VAL A 91 -4.83 -4.18 -24.07
CA VAL A 91 -3.87 -5.26 -23.96
C VAL A 91 -4.61 -6.58 -23.72
N LYS A 92 -4.59 -7.46 -24.72
CA LYS A 92 -5.24 -8.77 -24.68
C LYS A 92 -4.26 -9.93 -24.89
N ASN A 93 -3.07 -9.63 -25.38
CA ASN A 93 -2.02 -10.57 -25.68
C ASN A 93 -0.65 -9.86 -25.75
N ALA A 94 0.42 -10.62 -25.87
CA ALA A 94 1.78 -10.08 -25.88
C ALA A 94 2.05 -9.10 -27.06
N SER A 95 1.38 -9.27 -28.19
CA SER A 95 1.53 -8.36 -29.35
C SER A 95 0.90 -7.00 -29.07
N ASP A 96 -0.29 -6.99 -28.44
CA ASP A 96 -0.95 -5.74 -28.00
C ASP A 96 -0.12 -5.03 -26.95
N GLU A 97 0.41 -5.79 -25.97
CA GLU A 97 1.29 -5.30 -24.93
C GLU A 97 2.46 -4.51 -25.51
N TYR A 98 3.19 -5.12 -26.43
CA TYR A 98 4.31 -4.47 -27.08
C TYR A 98 3.89 -3.25 -27.93
N ALA A 99 2.74 -3.32 -28.58
CA ALA A 99 2.20 -2.20 -29.36
C ALA A 99 1.81 -1.00 -28.48
N GLU A 100 1.20 -1.23 -27.31
CA GLU A 100 0.86 -0.16 -26.36
C GLU A 100 2.10 0.44 -25.70
N PHE A 101 3.09 -0.38 -25.34
CA PHE A 101 4.36 0.10 -24.81
C PHE A 101 5.07 1.07 -25.78
N LYS A 102 5.13 0.73 -27.07
CA LYS A 102 5.75 1.58 -28.09
C LYS A 102 5.03 2.92 -28.32
N LYS A 103 3.79 3.06 -27.92
CA LYS A 103 3.07 4.34 -27.98
C LYS A 103 3.51 5.32 -26.89
N ILE A 104 4.12 4.80 -25.83
CA ILE A 104 4.58 5.59 -24.69
C ILE A 104 6.06 5.92 -24.83
N TYR A 105 6.85 4.95 -25.26
CA TYR A 105 8.29 5.03 -25.35
C TYR A 105 8.80 4.73 -26.75
N ASP A 106 9.75 5.54 -27.21
CA ASP A 106 10.50 5.21 -28.42
C ASP A 106 11.45 4.05 -28.12
N LYS A 107 11.34 2.96 -28.90
CA LYS A 107 12.18 1.76 -28.76
C LYS A 107 13.69 2.09 -28.84
N ALA A 108 14.07 3.11 -29.59
CA ALA A 108 15.48 3.47 -29.78
C ALA A 108 16.07 4.19 -28.54
N THR A 109 15.22 4.79 -27.71
CA THR A 109 15.64 5.62 -26.57
C THR A 109 15.40 4.95 -25.22
N VAL A 110 14.43 4.03 -25.12
CA VAL A 110 14.13 3.37 -23.85
C VAL A 110 15.26 2.38 -23.49
N GLN A 111 15.68 2.45 -22.26
CA GLN A 111 16.80 1.65 -21.76
C GLN A 111 16.48 0.14 -21.80
N ASN A 112 17.42 -0.65 -22.32
CA ASN A 112 17.45 -2.08 -22.04
C ASN A 112 17.85 -2.29 -20.56
N THR A 113 17.00 -2.94 -19.75
CA THR A 113 17.24 -3.13 -18.32
C THR A 113 18.14 -4.31 -18.00
N VAL A 114 18.46 -5.18 -18.96
CA VAL A 114 19.37 -6.34 -18.74
C VAL A 114 20.75 -5.92 -18.28
N PRO A 115 21.46 -4.98 -18.94
CA PRO A 115 22.76 -4.52 -18.45
C PRO A 115 22.67 -3.84 -17.07
N LEU A 116 21.53 -3.20 -16.76
CA LEU A 116 21.28 -2.61 -15.45
C LEU A 116 21.22 -3.71 -14.38
N CYS A 117 20.42 -4.75 -14.60
CA CYS A 117 20.20 -5.84 -13.69
C CYS A 117 21.48 -6.65 -13.38
N VAL A 118 22.28 -6.95 -14.38
CA VAL A 118 23.55 -7.70 -14.17
C VAL A 118 24.68 -6.85 -13.56
N ASN A 119 24.49 -5.54 -13.43
CA ASN A 119 25.47 -4.60 -12.91
C ASN A 119 25.00 -3.86 -11.66
N THR A 120 24.04 -4.39 -10.93
CA THR A 120 23.58 -3.77 -9.67
C THR A 120 24.74 -3.65 -8.66
N PRO A 121 24.67 -2.77 -7.66
CA PRO A 121 25.67 -2.71 -6.60
C PRO A 121 25.91 -4.05 -5.93
N LEU A 122 24.85 -4.84 -5.72
CA LEU A 122 24.94 -6.16 -5.12
C LEU A 122 25.62 -7.15 -6.05
N MET A 123 25.23 -7.20 -7.33
CA MET A 123 25.83 -8.10 -8.34
C MET A 123 27.33 -7.86 -8.53
N LYS A 124 27.76 -6.59 -8.55
CA LYS A 124 29.18 -6.23 -8.61
C LYS A 124 29.98 -6.73 -7.41
N LYS A 125 29.37 -6.75 -6.22
CA LYS A 125 30.00 -7.21 -4.98
C LYS A 125 30.05 -8.73 -4.92
N ILE A 126 28.94 -9.40 -5.23
CA ILE A 126 28.80 -10.86 -5.15
C ILE A 126 29.58 -11.56 -6.27
N LYS A 127 29.56 -10.99 -7.47
CA LYS A 127 30.16 -11.57 -8.69
C LYS A 127 29.72 -13.02 -8.91
N PRO A 128 28.42 -13.27 -9.06
CA PRO A 128 27.91 -14.62 -9.22
C PRO A 128 28.51 -15.27 -10.44
N LYS A 129 28.86 -16.55 -10.33
CA LYS A 129 29.32 -17.35 -11.46
C LYS A 129 28.07 -17.87 -12.17
N GLY A 130 28.01 -17.76 -13.49
CA GLY A 130 26.94 -18.34 -14.28
C GLY A 130 26.73 -19.81 -13.91
N VAL A 131 25.49 -20.20 -13.64
CA VAL A 131 25.14 -21.56 -13.23
C VAL A 131 24.49 -22.30 -14.38
N GLY A 132 25.18 -23.31 -14.87
CA GLY A 132 24.63 -24.44 -15.62
C GLY A 132 23.79 -24.08 -16.86
N SER A 133 22.82 -24.91 -17.17
CA SER A 133 21.97 -24.84 -18.37
C SER A 133 20.97 -23.70 -18.42
N MET A 134 20.87 -22.88 -17.38
CA MET A 134 20.07 -21.66 -17.39
C MET A 134 20.96 -20.46 -17.71
N ASP A 135 20.74 -19.83 -18.85
CA ASP A 135 21.45 -18.64 -19.31
C ASP A 135 21.12 -17.38 -18.47
N TYR A 136 20.55 -17.55 -17.26
CA TYR A 136 20.11 -16.47 -16.38
C TYR A 136 21.07 -16.28 -15.22
N ILE A 137 21.51 -15.04 -14.99
CA ILE A 137 22.33 -14.69 -13.82
C ILE A 137 21.45 -14.24 -12.68
N ASN A 138 20.41 -13.45 -12.98
CA ASN A 138 19.42 -12.99 -12.03
C ASN A 138 18.07 -12.72 -12.72
N TYR A 139 17.06 -12.61 -11.89
CA TYR A 139 15.76 -12.03 -12.21
C TYR A 139 15.69 -10.65 -11.59
N CYS A 140 15.17 -9.67 -12.33
CA CYS A 140 15.22 -8.29 -11.93
C CYS A 140 13.87 -7.64 -12.28
N GLY A 141 13.00 -7.62 -11.29
CA GLY A 141 11.62 -7.12 -11.40
C GLY A 141 11.41 -5.79 -10.70
N LEU A 142 10.90 -4.80 -11.43
CA LEU A 142 10.42 -3.55 -10.81
C LEU A 142 9.06 -3.81 -10.17
N MET A 143 8.94 -3.64 -8.86
CA MET A 143 7.78 -4.07 -8.09
C MET A 143 6.79 -2.96 -7.76
N ASP A 144 7.25 -1.74 -7.54
CA ASP A 144 6.44 -0.58 -7.24
C ASP A 144 7.17 0.71 -7.64
N VAL A 145 6.41 1.79 -7.91
CA VAL A 145 6.94 3.12 -8.20
C VAL A 145 6.22 4.17 -7.36
N TRP A 146 7.00 5.08 -6.80
CA TRP A 146 6.54 6.30 -6.16
C TRP A 146 7.17 7.51 -6.85
N VAL A 147 6.36 8.56 -7.11
CA VAL A 147 6.81 9.80 -7.74
C VAL A 147 7.14 10.83 -6.66
N ASP A 148 8.36 11.32 -6.66
CA ASP A 148 8.86 12.31 -5.71
C ASP A 148 8.11 13.65 -5.88
N PRO A 149 7.40 14.14 -4.87
CA PRO A 149 6.63 15.39 -4.96
C PRO A 149 7.47 16.66 -5.11
N ASP A 150 8.79 16.57 -4.93
CA ASP A 150 9.69 17.74 -5.06
C ASP A 150 10.32 17.84 -6.45
N THR A 151 10.63 16.70 -7.07
CA THR A 151 11.39 16.67 -8.33
C THR A 151 10.63 16.07 -9.51
N GLY A 152 9.59 15.26 -9.25
CA GLY A 152 8.92 14.45 -10.27
C GLY A 152 9.70 13.19 -10.65
N ASP A 153 10.83 12.91 -10.01
CA ASP A 153 11.61 11.69 -10.23
C ASP A 153 10.81 10.47 -9.77
N TRP A 154 10.98 9.37 -10.47
CA TRP A 154 10.39 8.09 -10.09
C TRP A 154 11.37 7.27 -9.28
N TYR A 155 10.98 6.87 -8.08
CA TYR A 155 11.69 5.92 -7.26
C TYR A 155 10.92 4.60 -7.22
N GLY A 156 11.63 3.47 -7.26
CA GLY A 156 11.01 2.17 -7.23
C GLY A 156 11.76 1.15 -6.39
N LEU A 157 11.09 0.04 -6.12
CA LEU A 157 11.65 -1.15 -5.50
C LEU A 157 11.96 -2.18 -6.57
N LEU A 158 13.17 -2.68 -6.56
CA LEU A 158 13.63 -3.73 -7.44
C LEU A 158 13.74 -5.03 -6.65
N HIS A 159 13.08 -6.09 -7.11
CA HIS A 159 13.34 -7.45 -6.66
C HIS A 159 14.47 -8.02 -7.50
N ASP A 160 15.61 -8.31 -6.88
CA ASP A 160 16.77 -8.91 -7.51
C ASP A 160 16.92 -10.35 -7.00
N GLU A 161 16.50 -11.32 -7.81
CA GLU A 161 16.60 -12.74 -7.52
C GLU A 161 17.84 -13.32 -8.22
N ILE A 162 18.89 -13.60 -7.45
CA ILE A 162 20.21 -13.95 -7.97
C ILE A 162 20.32 -15.46 -8.17
N PHE A 163 20.19 -15.90 -9.42
CA PHE A 163 20.30 -17.31 -9.81
C PHE A 163 21.73 -17.80 -9.97
N GLY A 164 22.66 -16.88 -10.19
CA GLY A 164 24.07 -17.22 -10.37
C GLY A 164 24.80 -17.65 -9.10
N LEU A 165 24.05 -17.86 -8.01
CA LEU A 165 24.50 -18.42 -6.74
C LEU A 165 23.84 -19.78 -6.50
N ASP A 166 24.53 -20.64 -5.80
CA ASP A 166 24.01 -21.91 -5.34
C ASP A 166 24.29 -22.06 -3.83
N PRO A 167 23.28 -21.87 -2.97
CA PRO A 167 21.87 -21.62 -3.29
C PRO A 167 21.58 -20.19 -3.80
N ARG A 168 20.41 -20.00 -4.40
CA ARG A 168 19.90 -18.69 -4.83
C ARG A 168 19.84 -17.69 -3.68
N TYR A 169 19.76 -16.40 -4.04
CA TYR A 169 19.70 -15.32 -3.08
C TYR A 169 18.82 -14.17 -3.57
N ASP A 170 17.90 -13.70 -2.73
CA ASP A 170 17.01 -12.58 -3.03
C ASP A 170 17.45 -11.31 -2.32
N ALA A 171 17.31 -10.20 -3.01
CA ALA A 171 17.52 -8.87 -2.48
C ALA A 171 16.49 -7.86 -2.98
N ILE A 172 16.37 -6.75 -2.28
CA ILE A 172 15.55 -5.62 -2.67
C ILE A 172 16.45 -4.40 -2.78
N GLU A 173 16.40 -3.76 -3.93
CA GLU A 173 17.21 -2.59 -4.25
C GLU A 173 16.32 -1.38 -4.56
N ARG A 174 16.86 -0.18 -4.40
CA ARG A 174 16.21 1.06 -4.80
C ARG A 174 16.64 1.44 -6.21
N VAL A 175 15.66 1.74 -7.05
CA VAL A 175 15.89 2.26 -8.39
C VAL A 175 15.33 3.66 -8.53
N LYS A 176 15.89 4.42 -9.48
CA LYS A 176 15.48 5.79 -9.79
C LYS A 176 15.44 6.03 -11.29
N SER A 177 14.44 6.82 -11.73
CA SER A 177 14.38 7.40 -13.08
C SER A 177 14.07 8.89 -12.96
N SER A 178 14.85 9.72 -13.65
CA SER A 178 14.63 11.17 -13.72
C SER A 178 13.99 11.60 -15.05
N ASP A 179 13.65 10.66 -15.91
CA ASP A 179 13.07 10.89 -17.25
C ASP A 179 11.81 10.04 -17.50
N LYS A 180 11.02 9.80 -16.44
CA LYS A 180 9.73 9.13 -16.50
C LYS A 180 9.80 7.70 -17.06
N GLY A 181 10.77 6.95 -16.60
CA GLY A 181 10.91 5.53 -16.90
C GLY A 181 11.60 5.20 -18.22
N VAL A 182 12.18 6.18 -18.92
CA VAL A 182 12.99 5.94 -20.12
C VAL A 182 14.34 5.32 -19.74
N HIS A 183 15.02 5.91 -18.74
CA HIS A 183 16.25 5.36 -18.17
C HIS A 183 16.12 5.19 -16.66
N TRP A 184 16.76 4.16 -16.16
CA TRP A 184 16.80 3.79 -14.76
C TRP A 184 18.23 3.61 -14.27
N GLU A 185 18.43 3.87 -13.00
CA GLU A 185 19.65 3.52 -12.27
C GLU A 185 19.30 2.71 -11.01
N VAL A 186 20.09 1.72 -10.69
CA VAL A 186 20.04 1.07 -9.37
C VAL A 186 20.91 1.89 -8.44
N VAL A 187 20.28 2.52 -7.46
CA VAL A 187 20.94 3.49 -6.58
C VAL A 187 21.61 2.78 -5.41
N ASP A 188 20.85 1.94 -4.71
CA ASP A 188 21.26 1.33 -3.44
C ASP A 188 20.61 -0.03 -3.23
N VAL A 189 21.22 -0.83 -2.34
CA VAL A 189 20.59 -2.02 -1.77
C VAL A 189 19.84 -1.65 -0.51
N ILE A 190 18.56 -2.01 -0.43
CA ILE A 190 17.69 -1.76 0.74
C ILE A 190 17.70 -2.95 1.68
N GLN A 191 17.49 -4.16 1.14
CA GLN A 191 17.25 -5.37 1.92
C GLN A 191 17.93 -6.57 1.30
N THR A 192 18.54 -7.39 2.15
CA THR A 192 19.08 -8.72 1.81
C THR A 192 18.69 -9.70 2.92
N SER A 193 19.19 -10.95 2.85
CA SER A 193 19.04 -11.87 3.99
C SER A 193 19.64 -11.27 5.27
N GLN A 194 19.03 -11.58 6.40
CA GLN A 194 19.63 -11.30 7.72
C GLN A 194 20.82 -12.23 8.04
N TYR A 195 21.03 -13.24 7.24
CA TYR A 195 22.14 -14.20 7.36
C TYR A 195 23.05 -14.11 6.14
N GLY A 196 24.30 -14.52 6.28
CA GLY A 196 25.25 -14.57 5.17
C GLY A 196 24.79 -15.50 4.06
N MET A 197 25.23 -15.20 2.85
CA MET A 197 25.09 -16.13 1.74
C MET A 197 25.88 -17.40 2.06
N LYS A 198 25.23 -18.57 1.92
CA LYS A 198 25.87 -19.86 2.11
C LYS A 198 26.33 -20.43 0.77
N ASP A 199 27.48 -21.04 0.79
CA ASP A 199 27.93 -21.92 -0.30
C ASP A 199 27.47 -23.35 0.02
N LYS A 200 26.91 -24.08 -0.94
CA LYS A 200 26.54 -25.51 -0.82
C LYS A 200 27.64 -26.41 -0.25
N ARG A 201 28.86 -25.96 -0.33
CA ARG A 201 30.03 -26.73 0.11
C ARG A 201 30.20 -26.77 1.63
N ASP A 202 29.48 -25.93 2.36
CA ASP A 202 29.49 -25.92 3.84
C ASP A 202 28.39 -26.78 4.44
N GLU A 203 28.15 -27.98 3.89
CA GLU A 203 27.13 -28.94 4.37
C GLU A 203 27.28 -29.35 5.84
N ALA A 204 28.35 -28.94 6.50
CA ALA A 204 28.67 -29.35 7.87
C ALA A 204 27.90 -28.62 8.96
N LEU A 205 27.26 -27.47 8.67
CA LEU A 205 26.71 -26.54 9.68
C LEU A 205 25.22 -26.21 9.52
N GLY A 206 24.41 -27.03 9.07
CA GLY A 206 22.98 -26.77 9.00
C GLY A 206 22.41 -27.25 7.67
N GLN A 207 21.23 -27.80 7.76
CA GLN A 207 20.55 -28.39 6.61
C GLN A 207 19.67 -27.38 5.88
N THR A 208 19.64 -26.12 6.35
CA THR A 208 18.77 -25.07 5.81
C THR A 208 19.55 -23.78 5.52
N TYR A 209 18.96 -22.93 4.69
CA TYR A 209 19.45 -21.58 4.44
C TYR A 209 18.26 -20.60 4.31
N ASN A 210 18.52 -19.33 4.55
CA ASN A 210 17.59 -18.25 4.27
C ASN A 210 17.87 -17.67 2.88
N TYR A 211 16.88 -17.74 2.02
CA TYR A 211 16.95 -17.37 0.62
C TYR A 211 17.15 -15.85 0.39
N GLY A 212 16.89 -15.02 1.40
CA GLY A 212 16.93 -13.57 1.29
C GLY A 212 15.53 -12.94 1.41
N GLY A 213 15.44 -11.67 1.08
CA GLY A 213 14.18 -10.95 1.08
C GLY A 213 13.74 -10.60 -0.33
N GLY A 214 12.55 -11.05 -0.73
CA GLY A 214 11.98 -10.85 -2.04
C GLY A 214 10.52 -10.43 -2.02
N ASP A 215 9.92 -10.33 -3.19
CA ASP A 215 8.51 -10.02 -3.40
C ASP A 215 8.03 -8.75 -2.66
N PRO A 216 8.76 -7.61 -2.73
CA PRO A 216 8.40 -6.43 -1.97
C PRO A 216 7.07 -5.84 -2.44
N ARG A 217 6.32 -5.30 -1.47
CA ARG A 217 5.08 -4.56 -1.67
C ARG A 217 5.17 -3.23 -0.97
N LEU A 218 5.11 -2.15 -1.73
CA LEU A 218 5.11 -0.80 -1.20
C LEU A 218 3.70 -0.39 -0.79
N PHE A 219 3.58 0.20 0.38
CA PHE A 219 2.39 0.90 0.83
C PHE A 219 2.77 2.31 1.28
N VAL A 220 2.12 3.32 0.71
CA VAL A 220 2.29 4.73 1.10
C VAL A 220 1.23 5.08 2.12
N ASP A 221 1.62 5.25 3.39
CA ASP A 221 0.67 5.51 4.46
C ASP A 221 0.41 7.00 4.66
N TYR A 222 -0.78 7.44 4.26
CA TYR A 222 -1.24 8.82 4.43
C TYR A 222 -1.48 9.21 5.91
N ALA A 223 -1.63 8.23 6.80
CA ALA A 223 -1.82 8.50 8.22
C ALA A 223 -0.50 8.88 8.89
N SER A 224 0.53 8.08 8.74
CA SER A 224 1.81 8.24 9.45
C SER A 224 2.87 9.00 8.66
N GLY A 225 2.75 9.09 7.34
CA GLY A 225 3.79 9.68 6.48
C GLY A 225 4.99 8.78 6.25
N TYR A 226 4.81 7.48 6.39
CA TYR A 226 5.83 6.47 6.12
C TYR A 226 5.51 5.68 4.85
N PHE A 227 6.56 5.26 4.16
CA PHE A 227 6.53 4.06 3.33
C PHE A 227 6.55 2.85 4.26
N TYR A 228 5.70 1.87 3.98
CA TYR A 228 5.83 0.51 4.50
C TYR A 228 6.14 -0.42 3.34
N MET A 229 7.13 -1.26 3.51
CA MET A 229 7.49 -2.30 2.56
C MET A 229 7.28 -3.65 3.24
N PHE A 230 6.31 -4.40 2.73
CA PHE A 230 6.10 -5.79 3.10
C PHE A 230 6.94 -6.65 2.17
N TYR A 231 7.63 -7.64 2.70
CA TYR A 231 8.49 -8.52 1.91
C TYR A 231 8.58 -9.90 2.53
N THR A 232 8.82 -10.89 1.70
CA THR A 232 8.85 -12.30 2.09
C THR A 232 10.29 -12.80 2.11
N SER A 233 10.68 -13.52 3.16
CA SER A 233 11.89 -14.35 3.14
C SER A 233 11.52 -15.83 3.09
N ARG A 234 12.42 -16.62 2.50
CA ARG A 234 12.18 -18.05 2.28
C ARG A 234 13.27 -18.86 2.97
N VAL A 235 12.85 -19.87 3.75
CA VAL A 235 13.75 -20.83 4.37
C VAL A 235 13.63 -22.17 3.65
N GLN A 236 14.72 -22.68 3.15
CA GLN A 236 14.78 -23.91 2.36
C GLN A 236 15.81 -24.89 2.91
N ASN A 237 15.66 -26.16 2.56
CA ASN A 237 16.70 -27.17 2.79
C ASN A 237 17.84 -27.01 1.77
N LEU A 238 19.07 -27.20 2.20
CA LEU A 238 20.25 -27.20 1.32
C LEU A 238 20.26 -28.43 0.38
N SER A 239 19.78 -29.58 0.86
CA SER A 239 19.61 -30.77 0.05
C SER A 239 18.21 -30.86 -0.56
N GLY A 240 18.12 -31.12 -1.86
CA GLY A 240 16.81 -31.35 -2.52
C GLY A 240 16.05 -30.07 -2.83
N TRP A 241 16.72 -29.05 -3.31
CA TRP A 241 16.10 -27.81 -3.74
C TRP A 241 15.03 -28.07 -4.82
N SER A 242 13.78 -27.86 -4.46
CA SER A 242 12.70 -27.57 -5.40
C SER A 242 12.22 -26.15 -5.11
N GLY A 243 12.35 -25.25 -6.07
CA GLY A 243 12.17 -23.81 -5.88
C GLY A 243 10.85 -23.33 -5.25
N PHE A 244 9.94 -24.23 -4.93
CA PHE A 244 8.60 -23.95 -4.45
C PHE A 244 8.26 -24.52 -3.06
N SER A 245 9.11 -25.34 -2.47
CA SER A 245 8.86 -25.95 -1.16
C SER A 245 9.52 -25.19 0.00
N ALA A 246 9.52 -23.87 -0.06
CA ALA A 246 10.09 -23.02 0.97
C ALA A 246 9.07 -22.69 2.07
N TYR A 247 9.55 -22.62 3.31
CA TYR A 247 8.79 -21.97 4.38
C TYR A 247 8.95 -20.47 4.26
N MET A 248 7.82 -19.75 4.15
CA MET A 248 7.81 -18.32 3.91
C MET A 248 7.52 -17.56 5.20
N GLN A 249 8.32 -16.55 5.44
CA GLN A 249 8.14 -15.59 6.53
C GLN A 249 7.81 -14.24 5.93
N GLU A 250 6.80 -13.58 6.44
CA GLU A 250 6.45 -12.23 6.03
C GLU A 250 7.08 -11.21 6.98
N HIS A 251 7.64 -10.17 6.44
CA HIS A 251 8.31 -9.11 7.17
C HIS A 251 7.77 -7.75 6.77
N VAL A 252 7.98 -6.77 7.64
CA VAL A 252 7.69 -5.38 7.30
C VAL A 252 8.83 -4.47 7.72
N MET A 253 9.14 -3.51 6.86
CA MET A 253 10.02 -2.40 7.17
C MET A 253 9.38 -1.09 6.75
N ARG A 254 9.84 0.02 7.32
CA ARG A 254 9.32 1.35 7.02
C ARG A 254 10.42 2.40 6.87
N ALA A 255 10.12 3.44 6.09
CA ALA A 255 10.96 4.62 5.96
C ALA A 255 10.09 5.88 5.91
N PRO A 256 10.48 7.01 6.51
CA PRO A 256 9.78 8.27 6.31
C PRO A 256 9.81 8.65 4.82
N ILE A 257 8.68 9.13 4.30
CA ILE A 257 8.56 9.48 2.87
C ILE A 257 9.60 10.54 2.47
N ALA A 258 9.91 11.48 3.37
CA ALA A 258 10.96 12.47 3.16
C ALA A 258 12.36 11.87 2.92
N GLY A 259 12.60 10.64 3.36
CA GLY A 259 13.85 9.90 3.12
C GLY A 259 13.99 9.34 1.71
N LYS A 260 12.95 9.45 0.86
CA LYS A 260 12.96 9.03 -0.56
C LYS A 260 13.50 7.61 -0.74
N MET A 261 13.11 6.70 0.15
CA MET A 261 13.53 5.28 0.19
C MET A 261 15.04 5.07 0.35
N SER A 262 15.82 6.05 0.85
CA SER A 262 17.26 5.83 1.06
C SER A 262 17.50 4.72 2.10
N PRO A 263 18.55 3.89 1.95
CA PRO A 263 18.81 2.76 2.84
C PRO A 263 18.85 3.14 4.32
N ASP A 264 19.49 4.27 4.66
CA ASP A 264 19.62 4.73 6.04
C ASP A 264 18.29 5.18 6.67
N SER A 265 17.27 5.46 5.85
CA SER A 265 15.95 5.86 6.31
C SER A 265 15.07 4.69 6.74
N TRP A 266 15.37 3.47 6.31
CA TRP A 266 14.58 2.29 6.61
C TRP A 266 14.82 1.75 8.03
N ARG A 267 13.76 1.18 8.60
CA ARG A 267 13.75 0.47 9.88
C ARG A 267 12.98 -0.82 9.72
N LYS A 268 13.51 -1.92 10.25
CA LYS A 268 12.83 -3.22 10.30
C LYS A 268 11.97 -3.35 11.54
N TYR A 269 10.83 -4.01 11.40
CA TYR A 269 10.00 -4.36 12.55
C TYR A 269 10.56 -5.62 13.22
N HIS A 270 11.03 -5.45 14.47
CA HIS A 270 11.62 -6.53 15.24
C HIS A 270 11.20 -6.42 16.70
N ASN A 271 10.64 -7.51 17.28
CA ASN A 271 10.21 -7.56 18.68
C ASN A 271 9.30 -6.39 19.12
N GLY A 272 8.40 -5.95 18.23
CA GLY A 272 7.48 -4.86 18.53
C GLY A 272 8.06 -3.45 18.36
N LYS A 273 9.27 -3.33 17.81
CA LYS A 273 9.98 -2.05 17.61
C LYS A 273 10.45 -1.90 16.17
N TRP A 274 10.72 -0.65 15.81
CA TRP A 274 11.30 -0.27 14.52
C TRP A 274 12.79 0.01 14.71
N GLU A 275 13.63 -0.91 14.27
CA GLU A 275 15.07 -0.91 14.55
C GLU A 275 15.90 -0.60 13.32
N LYS A 276 17.00 0.13 13.51
CA LYS A 276 18.04 0.29 12.50
C LYS A 276 18.68 -1.05 12.20
N TYR A 277 19.16 -1.21 10.99
CA TYR A 277 19.94 -2.35 10.57
C TYR A 277 21.13 -1.89 9.75
N ASN A 278 22.13 -2.75 9.63
CA ASN A 278 23.33 -2.42 8.88
C ASN A 278 23.08 -2.56 7.38
N THR A 279 23.24 -1.47 6.65
CA THR A 279 23.08 -1.40 5.20
C THR A 279 24.42 -1.50 4.43
N GLN A 280 25.54 -1.61 5.11
CA GLN A 280 26.86 -1.49 4.47
C GLN A 280 27.51 -2.82 4.09
N ASP A 281 27.16 -3.92 4.75
CA ASP A 281 27.74 -5.23 4.45
C ASP A 281 26.69 -6.31 4.20
N TYR A 282 26.13 -6.28 3.01
CA TYR A 282 25.08 -7.19 2.58
C TYR A 282 25.55 -8.63 2.36
N SER A 283 26.84 -8.82 2.01
CA SER A 283 27.38 -10.14 1.65
C SER A 283 27.56 -11.07 2.85
N LEU A 284 27.57 -10.52 4.07
CA LEU A 284 27.81 -11.25 5.31
C LEU A 284 26.54 -11.41 6.17
N GLY A 285 25.36 -11.07 5.66
CA GLY A 285 24.12 -11.23 6.41
C GLY A 285 23.90 -10.22 7.51
N ASN A 286 24.53 -9.06 7.45
CA ASN A 286 24.43 -8.01 8.47
C ASN A 286 23.19 -7.10 8.31
N ALA A 287 22.20 -7.52 7.51
CA ALA A 287 20.99 -6.72 7.29
C ALA A 287 20.07 -6.64 8.52
N GLY A 288 20.47 -7.19 9.66
CA GLY A 288 19.75 -7.15 10.94
C GLY A 288 18.49 -8.01 10.97
N PRO A 289 18.06 -8.42 12.18
CA PRO A 289 16.92 -9.29 12.36
C PRO A 289 15.60 -8.59 12.03
N ALA A 290 14.62 -9.38 11.59
CA ALA A 290 13.24 -8.95 11.39
C ALA A 290 12.29 -10.00 11.97
N SER A 291 11.19 -9.56 12.60
CA SER A 291 10.15 -10.48 13.06
C SER A 291 9.29 -10.94 11.89
N ASN A 292 8.86 -12.18 11.94
CA ASN A 292 7.83 -12.72 11.05
C ASN A 292 6.47 -12.15 11.47
N ILE A 293 5.79 -11.43 10.59
CA ILE A 293 4.44 -10.93 10.82
C ILE A 293 3.46 -12.07 10.61
N VAL A 294 2.60 -12.29 11.58
CA VAL A 294 1.62 -13.38 11.60
C VAL A 294 0.27 -12.86 12.05
N SER A 295 -0.79 -13.64 11.78
CA SER A 295 -2.11 -13.31 12.33
C SER A 295 -2.15 -13.54 13.85
N VAL A 296 -3.08 -12.86 14.54
CA VAL A 296 -3.19 -12.92 16.02
C VAL A 296 -3.62 -14.29 16.54
N ASP A 297 -4.19 -15.14 15.71
CA ASP A 297 -4.49 -16.54 16.03
C ASP A 297 -3.21 -17.39 16.12
N VAL A 298 -2.16 -17.03 15.39
CA VAL A 298 -0.83 -17.66 15.51
C VAL A 298 -0.05 -17.07 16.68
N SER A 299 -0.05 -15.73 16.82
CA SER A 299 0.58 -15.02 17.93
C SER A 299 -0.24 -13.79 18.30
N PRO A 300 -0.78 -13.69 19.54
CA PRO A 300 -1.54 -12.50 19.97
C PRO A 300 -0.78 -11.19 19.88
N LYS A 301 0.55 -11.24 19.75
CA LYS A 301 1.40 -10.06 19.52
C LYS A 301 1.31 -9.54 18.10
N GLY A 302 0.84 -10.35 17.12
CA GLY A 302 0.85 -10.03 15.69
C GLY A 302 2.18 -10.27 15.00
N TYR A 303 3.15 -10.79 15.72
CA TYR A 303 4.46 -11.18 15.19
C TYR A 303 5.04 -12.35 15.95
N PHE A 304 5.93 -13.07 15.29
CA PHE A 304 6.74 -14.13 15.85
C PHE A 304 8.21 -13.82 15.51
N THR A 305 9.07 -13.79 16.52
CA THR A 305 10.51 -13.64 16.31
C THR A 305 11.11 -15.03 16.42
N PRO A 306 11.48 -15.66 15.29
CA PRO A 306 12.01 -17.00 15.29
C PRO A 306 13.41 -17.02 15.93
N GLU A 307 13.69 -18.11 16.65
CA GLU A 307 15.07 -18.42 17.06
C GLU A 307 15.91 -18.93 15.89
N TYR A 308 15.29 -19.08 14.72
CA TYR A 308 15.94 -19.64 13.53
C TYR A 308 17.24 -18.90 13.19
N ASN A 309 18.31 -19.68 13.12
CA ASN A 309 19.59 -19.24 12.63
C ASN A 309 20.23 -20.41 11.82
N PRO A 310 20.36 -20.27 10.49
CA PRO A 310 20.89 -21.33 9.65
C PRO A 310 22.34 -21.67 9.92
N ASP A 311 23.09 -20.79 10.64
CA ASP A 311 24.50 -21.00 10.95
C ASP A 311 24.70 -21.84 12.21
N THR A 312 23.70 -21.91 13.09
CA THR A 312 23.81 -22.56 14.39
C THR A 312 22.81 -23.69 14.64
N MET A 313 21.76 -23.77 13.80
CA MET A 313 20.68 -24.76 13.96
C MET A 313 20.84 -25.91 12.97
N SER A 314 20.78 -27.12 13.50
CA SER A 314 20.70 -28.37 12.71
C SER A 314 19.24 -28.77 12.50
N GLY A 315 18.99 -29.53 11.46
CA GLY A 315 17.68 -30.06 11.08
C GLY A 315 17.12 -29.43 9.80
N THR A 316 16.17 -30.12 9.22
CA THR A 316 15.43 -29.67 8.05
C THR A 316 14.46 -28.56 8.42
N ALA A 317 14.01 -27.78 7.45
CA ALA A 317 13.01 -26.72 7.67
C ALA A 317 11.71 -27.25 8.31
N SER A 318 11.26 -28.45 7.91
CA SER A 318 10.09 -29.12 8.52
C SER A 318 10.32 -29.51 9.98
N GLU A 319 11.50 -29.97 10.34
CA GLU A 319 11.83 -30.28 11.74
C GLU A 319 11.88 -29.00 12.59
N LEU A 320 12.44 -27.92 12.05
CA LEU A 320 12.46 -26.63 12.73
C LEU A 320 11.05 -26.05 12.95
N VAL A 321 10.15 -26.25 11.99
CA VAL A 321 8.72 -25.90 12.16
C VAL A 321 8.06 -26.77 13.25
N ALA A 322 8.29 -28.07 13.22
CA ALA A 322 7.76 -28.98 14.24
C ALA A 322 8.24 -28.65 15.66
N GLN A 323 9.44 -28.09 15.77
CA GLN A 323 10.05 -27.62 17.03
C GLN A 323 9.57 -26.19 17.42
N GLY A 324 8.75 -25.52 16.61
CA GLY A 324 8.32 -24.15 16.86
C GLY A 324 9.41 -23.09 16.68
N LYS A 325 10.55 -23.46 16.09
CA LYS A 325 11.67 -22.54 15.82
C LYS A 325 11.53 -21.77 14.52
N LEU A 326 10.66 -22.23 13.64
CA LEU A 326 10.30 -21.62 12.38
C LEU A 326 8.78 -21.65 12.24
N ILE A 327 8.16 -20.59 11.78
CA ILE A 327 6.72 -20.52 11.50
C ILE A 327 6.52 -20.00 10.08
N ASN A 328 5.70 -20.72 9.30
CA ASN A 328 5.21 -20.26 8.02
C ASN A 328 4.16 -19.17 8.23
N SER A 329 4.34 -17.99 7.62
CA SER A 329 3.37 -16.92 7.76
C SER A 329 2.09 -17.21 6.97
N SER A 330 0.93 -17.00 7.62
CA SER A 330 -0.36 -16.94 6.92
C SER A 330 -0.54 -15.65 6.10
N LEU A 331 0.35 -14.68 6.28
CA LEU A 331 0.29 -13.36 5.65
C LEU A 331 1.33 -13.17 4.54
N ARG A 332 1.90 -14.25 4.03
CA ARG A 332 2.95 -14.17 3.01
C ARG A 332 2.50 -13.48 1.73
N VAL A 333 3.43 -12.75 1.13
CA VAL A 333 3.22 -11.93 -0.09
C VAL A 333 1.96 -11.06 0.04
N ILE A 334 1.85 -10.41 1.19
CA ILE A 334 0.66 -9.64 1.58
C ILE A 334 0.54 -8.37 0.73
N ASN A 335 -0.67 -8.09 0.25
CA ASN A 335 -1.03 -6.77 -0.30
C ASN A 335 -1.90 -6.01 0.69
N VAL A 336 -1.56 -4.77 0.97
CA VAL A 336 -2.20 -3.92 1.99
C VAL A 336 -2.84 -2.69 1.37
N ALA A 337 -4.03 -2.32 1.83
CA ALA A 337 -4.71 -1.07 1.52
C ALA A 337 -5.39 -0.49 2.77
N TRP A 338 -5.49 0.85 2.84
CA TRP A 338 -6.37 1.50 3.80
C TRP A 338 -7.81 1.38 3.34
N ASN A 339 -8.66 0.73 4.13
CA ASN A 339 -10.09 0.65 3.85
C ASN A 339 -10.82 1.79 4.57
N SER A 340 -11.27 2.78 3.81
CA SER A 340 -11.90 3.98 4.34
C SER A 340 -13.30 3.73 4.95
N TYR A 341 -13.98 2.66 4.54
CA TYR A 341 -15.26 2.25 5.09
C TYR A 341 -15.10 1.60 6.47
N LEU A 342 -14.14 0.69 6.62
CA LEU A 342 -13.82 0.04 7.89
C LEU A 342 -12.97 0.93 8.81
N LYS A 343 -12.25 1.92 8.26
CA LYS A 343 -11.23 2.74 8.93
C LYS A 343 -10.13 1.87 9.54
N LYS A 344 -9.73 0.85 8.79
CA LYS A 344 -8.69 -0.12 9.13
C LYS A 344 -7.86 -0.43 7.89
N TYR A 345 -6.66 -0.89 8.10
CA TYR A 345 -5.86 -1.50 7.03
C TYR A 345 -6.43 -2.88 6.73
N VAL A 346 -6.63 -3.16 5.45
CA VAL A 346 -7.07 -4.46 4.95
C VAL A 346 -5.93 -5.09 4.18
N ALA A 347 -5.75 -6.37 4.37
CA ALA A 347 -4.72 -7.14 3.70
C ALA A 347 -5.28 -8.41 3.08
N THR A 348 -4.71 -8.81 1.96
CA THR A 348 -4.95 -10.10 1.35
C THR A 348 -3.62 -10.76 1.03
N PRO A 349 -3.30 -11.90 1.68
CA PRO A 349 -2.11 -12.67 1.39
C PRO A 349 -2.29 -13.54 0.14
N GLU A 350 -1.22 -14.14 -0.27
CA GLU A 350 -1.26 -15.28 -1.16
C GLU A 350 -1.97 -16.46 -0.48
N PRO A 351 -2.98 -17.08 -1.12
CA PRO A 351 -3.64 -18.24 -0.56
C PRO A 351 -2.67 -19.42 -0.41
N SER A 352 -2.83 -20.18 0.66
CA SER A 352 -1.99 -21.34 0.91
C SER A 352 -2.80 -22.49 1.48
N SER A 353 -2.66 -23.65 0.88
CA SER A 353 -3.25 -24.91 1.37
C SER A 353 -2.28 -25.75 2.18
N GLY A 354 -1.10 -25.26 2.56
CA GLY A 354 -0.13 -26.05 3.32
C GLY A 354 1.23 -25.37 3.48
N PRO A 355 2.20 -26.08 4.07
CA PRO A 355 3.54 -25.57 4.26
C PRO A 355 4.32 -25.37 2.94
N THR A 356 3.94 -26.11 1.93
CA THR A 356 4.47 -26.01 0.59
C THR A 356 3.42 -25.36 -0.28
N ASN A 357 3.63 -24.26 -0.81
CA ASN A 357 2.77 -23.37 -1.60
C ASN A 357 2.01 -24.00 -2.80
N ASP A 358 1.67 -25.29 -2.75
CA ASP A 358 1.31 -26.10 -3.91
C ASP A 358 -0.19 -26.28 -4.12
N GLY A 359 -1.05 -25.63 -3.32
CA GLY A 359 -2.47 -25.90 -3.35
C GLY A 359 -3.36 -24.69 -3.55
N LEU A 360 -4.46 -24.91 -4.26
CA LEU A 360 -5.58 -23.98 -4.31
C LEU A 360 -6.17 -23.79 -2.92
N ALA A 361 -6.41 -22.55 -2.51
CA ALA A 361 -7.06 -22.24 -1.23
C ALA A 361 -8.07 -21.08 -1.38
N PRO A 362 -9.09 -21.02 -0.50
CA PRO A 362 -9.99 -19.89 -0.43
C PRO A 362 -9.24 -18.58 -0.16
N MET A 363 -9.71 -17.50 -0.79
CA MET A 363 -9.14 -16.20 -0.57
C MET A 363 -9.50 -15.65 0.81
N GLU A 364 -8.49 -15.24 1.57
CA GLU A 364 -8.64 -14.67 2.91
C GLU A 364 -8.32 -13.18 2.95
N PHE A 365 -9.01 -12.48 3.86
CA PHE A 365 -8.79 -11.08 4.15
C PHE A 365 -8.53 -10.87 5.63
N TYR A 366 -7.60 -9.99 5.93
CA TYR A 366 -7.19 -9.64 7.28
C TYR A 366 -7.31 -8.13 7.50
N VAL A 367 -7.46 -7.71 8.75
CA VAL A 367 -7.48 -6.30 9.15
C VAL A 367 -6.48 -6.01 10.25
N SER A 368 -5.95 -4.79 10.23
CA SER A 368 -5.18 -4.21 11.34
C SER A 368 -5.61 -2.75 11.56
N GLU A 369 -5.64 -2.31 12.81
CA GLU A 369 -5.95 -0.92 13.14
C GLU A 369 -4.74 0.02 12.96
N SER A 370 -3.54 -0.54 12.96
CA SER A 370 -2.29 0.19 12.92
C SER A 370 -1.24 -0.58 12.12
N LEU A 371 -0.42 0.17 11.35
CA LEU A 371 0.82 -0.36 10.77
C LEU A 371 2.03 -0.05 11.64
N THR A 372 1.92 0.86 12.60
CA THR A 372 2.99 1.13 13.57
C THR A 372 3.23 -0.05 14.49
N ASN A 373 2.16 -0.73 14.88
CA ASN A 373 2.18 -1.99 15.63
C ASN A 373 1.18 -2.95 14.97
N PRO A 374 1.56 -3.59 13.85
CA PRO A 374 0.65 -4.37 13.05
C PRO A 374 0.18 -5.62 13.79
N LYS A 375 -1.14 -5.75 13.96
CA LYS A 375 -1.81 -6.93 14.51
C LYS A 375 -2.91 -7.33 13.54
N TRP A 376 -2.67 -8.36 12.77
CA TRP A 376 -3.56 -8.79 11.73
C TRP A 376 -4.56 -9.82 12.24
N GLU A 377 -5.84 -9.48 12.19
CA GLU A 377 -6.95 -10.35 12.53
C GLU A 377 -7.67 -10.80 11.26
N LYS A 378 -8.09 -12.04 11.19
CA LYS A 378 -8.87 -12.54 10.05
C LYS A 378 -10.22 -11.84 10.01
N LEU A 379 -10.54 -11.20 8.89
CA LEU A 379 -11.78 -10.47 8.68
C LEU A 379 -12.87 -11.39 8.12
N PHE A 380 -12.58 -12.05 7.00
CA PHE A 380 -13.45 -13.03 6.37
C PHE A 380 -12.67 -13.90 5.37
N THR A 381 -13.31 -14.98 4.94
CA THR A 381 -12.83 -15.88 3.89
C THR A 381 -13.88 -15.97 2.79
N LEU A 382 -13.48 -15.82 1.53
CA LEU A 382 -14.31 -16.11 0.36
C LEU A 382 -14.23 -17.63 0.06
N LYS A 383 -15.06 -18.41 0.73
CA LYS A 383 -14.97 -19.89 0.70
C LYS A 383 -15.11 -20.48 -0.70
N ASP A 384 -15.94 -19.85 -1.54
CA ASP A 384 -16.24 -20.32 -2.90
C ASP A 384 -15.32 -19.71 -3.97
N TYR A 385 -14.36 -18.87 -3.56
CA TYR A 385 -13.36 -18.28 -4.45
C TYR A 385 -11.98 -18.86 -4.11
N VAL A 386 -11.62 -19.91 -4.82
CA VAL A 386 -10.45 -20.76 -4.56
C VAL A 386 -9.41 -20.52 -5.66
N THR A 387 -8.23 -20.10 -5.28
CA THR A 387 -7.14 -19.75 -6.20
C THR A 387 -5.79 -20.10 -5.60
N ARG A 388 -4.75 -20.04 -6.44
CA ARG A 388 -3.35 -20.10 -6.02
C ARG A 388 -2.59 -18.82 -6.33
N SER A 389 -3.27 -17.73 -6.66
CA SER A 389 -2.62 -16.50 -7.09
C SER A 389 -1.46 -16.10 -6.18
N TRP A 390 -0.28 -15.95 -6.77
CA TRP A 390 0.92 -15.55 -6.03
C TRP A 390 0.85 -14.09 -5.62
N TYR A 391 0.26 -13.26 -6.47
CA TYR A 391 0.26 -11.83 -6.25
C TYR A 391 -1.14 -11.28 -6.34
N ARG A 392 -1.42 -10.37 -5.43
CA ARG A 392 -2.69 -9.68 -5.39
C ARG A 392 -2.46 -8.19 -5.25
N PHE A 393 -3.37 -7.42 -5.76
CA PHE A 393 -3.49 -6.02 -5.40
C PHE A 393 -4.96 -5.61 -5.34
N MET A 394 -5.23 -4.54 -4.61
CA MET A 394 -6.57 -4.00 -4.45
C MET A 394 -6.66 -2.63 -5.10
N MET A 395 -7.84 -2.29 -5.61
CA MET A 395 -8.07 -1.03 -6.31
C MET A 395 -9.52 -0.57 -6.11
N ASP A 396 -9.74 0.74 -6.09
CA ASP A 396 -11.09 1.29 -6.14
C ASP A 396 -11.75 0.90 -7.49
N PRO A 397 -12.95 0.25 -7.47
CA PRO A 397 -13.54 -0.31 -8.68
C PRO A 397 -14.20 0.73 -9.59
N GLN A 398 -14.35 1.97 -9.14
CA GLN A 398 -14.91 3.08 -9.93
C GLN A 398 -13.80 4.00 -10.46
N ALA A 399 -12.89 4.43 -9.61
CA ALA A 399 -11.79 5.29 -10.01
C ALA A 399 -10.80 4.55 -10.91
N LEU A 400 -10.39 3.32 -10.53
CA LEU A 400 -9.42 2.48 -11.25
C LEU A 400 -8.11 3.20 -11.58
N THR A 401 -7.73 4.15 -10.73
CA THR A 401 -6.55 5.01 -10.91
C THR A 401 -5.60 4.98 -9.73
N LEU A 402 -6.11 4.75 -8.53
CA LEU A 402 -5.27 4.61 -7.34
C LEU A 402 -4.64 3.23 -7.34
N SER A 403 -3.32 3.19 -7.20
CA SER A 403 -2.64 1.98 -6.78
C SER A 403 -3.03 1.69 -5.34
N ASN A 404 -3.23 0.46 -4.99
CA ASN A 404 -3.28 -0.25 -3.71
C ASN A 404 -3.49 0.51 -2.38
N PHE A 405 -3.53 1.85 -2.34
CA PHE A 405 -3.36 2.55 -1.07
C PHE A 405 -4.67 2.82 -0.35
N ILE A 406 -5.75 3.10 -1.09
CA ILE A 406 -7.05 3.43 -0.50
C ILE A 406 -8.18 2.72 -1.25
N VAL A 407 -9.01 2.02 -0.50
CA VAL A 407 -10.23 1.39 -1.00
C VAL A 407 -11.43 1.71 -0.07
N GLY A 408 -12.64 1.61 -0.63
CA GLY A 408 -13.88 1.88 0.12
C GLY A 408 -14.62 0.60 0.53
N LYS A 409 -15.96 0.73 0.66
CA LYS A 409 -16.89 -0.38 0.92
C LYS A 409 -16.83 -1.44 -0.17
N SER A 410 -16.65 -1.01 -1.41
CA SER A 410 -16.40 -1.90 -2.54
C SER A 410 -14.99 -1.71 -3.05
N PHE A 411 -14.33 -2.81 -3.41
CA PHE A 411 -13.00 -2.80 -3.99
C PHE A 411 -12.80 -3.98 -4.93
N ARG A 412 -11.94 -3.78 -5.93
CA ARG A 412 -11.50 -4.79 -6.86
C ARG A 412 -10.25 -5.46 -6.35
N THR A 413 -10.17 -6.79 -6.49
CA THR A 413 -8.94 -7.54 -6.30
C THR A 413 -8.65 -8.41 -7.50
N PHE A 414 -7.37 -8.63 -7.75
CA PHE A 414 -6.87 -9.33 -8.92
C PHE A 414 -6.24 -10.66 -8.51
N CYS A 415 -6.35 -11.62 -9.37
CA CYS A 415 -5.64 -12.89 -9.33
C CYS A 415 -4.78 -12.99 -10.58
N TYR A 416 -3.52 -13.34 -10.39
CA TYR A 416 -2.58 -13.61 -11.47
C TYR A 416 -2.08 -15.04 -11.33
N ASN A 417 -2.15 -15.78 -12.43
CA ASN A 417 -1.78 -17.17 -12.51
C ASN A 417 -2.61 -18.11 -11.59
N GLN A 418 -3.02 -19.25 -12.09
CA GLN A 418 -3.83 -20.25 -11.38
C GLN A 418 -5.06 -19.67 -10.65
N CYS A 419 -5.81 -18.87 -11.38
CA CYS A 419 -7.04 -18.28 -10.89
C CYS A 419 -8.21 -19.27 -11.00
N GLN A 420 -9.36 -18.93 -10.39
CA GLN A 420 -10.50 -19.84 -10.32
C GLN A 420 -11.11 -20.15 -11.68
N LYS A 421 -11.25 -19.14 -12.55
CA LYS A 421 -11.96 -19.25 -13.84
C LYS A 421 -11.07 -19.00 -15.05
N TYR A 422 -10.17 -18.04 -14.97
CA TYR A 422 -9.30 -17.65 -16.08
C TYR A 422 -7.86 -17.81 -15.64
N ASP A 423 -7.23 -18.85 -16.09
CA ASP A 423 -5.91 -19.30 -15.61
C ASP A 423 -4.82 -18.22 -15.75
N GLY A 424 -4.86 -17.43 -16.82
CA GLY A 424 -3.90 -16.36 -17.06
C GLY A 424 -4.11 -15.10 -16.21
N GLY A 425 -5.29 -14.89 -15.65
CA GLY A 425 -5.59 -13.74 -14.81
C GLY A 425 -7.06 -13.35 -14.79
N GLU A 426 -7.53 -12.93 -13.62
CA GLU A 426 -8.91 -12.48 -13.43
C GLU A 426 -9.03 -11.44 -12.32
N TYR A 427 -10.17 -10.76 -12.27
CA TYR A 427 -10.54 -9.92 -11.14
C TYR A 427 -11.96 -10.19 -10.67
N ILE A 428 -12.20 -9.87 -9.41
CA ILE A 428 -13.51 -9.79 -8.79
C ILE A 428 -13.67 -8.44 -8.08
N ASP A 429 -14.90 -7.92 -8.07
CA ASP A 429 -15.27 -6.77 -7.26
C ASP A 429 -15.94 -7.27 -5.98
N ILE A 430 -15.40 -6.90 -4.83
CA ILE A 430 -15.87 -7.27 -3.50
C ILE A 430 -16.69 -6.12 -2.93
N THR A 431 -17.81 -6.43 -2.27
CA THR A 431 -18.59 -5.47 -1.51
C THR A 431 -18.79 -5.95 -0.09
N LEU A 432 -18.34 -5.14 0.87
CA LEU A 432 -18.48 -5.39 2.30
C LEU A 432 -19.90 -5.11 2.78
N LYS A 433 -20.35 -5.88 3.75
CA LYS A 433 -21.60 -5.69 4.47
C LYS A 433 -21.30 -5.68 5.96
N ASN A 434 -21.78 -4.64 6.66
CA ASN A 434 -21.68 -4.52 8.10
C ASN A 434 -23.04 -4.77 8.71
N SER A 435 -23.18 -5.72 9.64
CA SER A 435 -24.45 -6.03 10.30
C SER A 435 -25.05 -4.84 11.04
N ASN A 436 -24.23 -3.90 11.48
CA ASN A 436 -24.63 -2.70 12.23
C ASN A 436 -24.75 -1.45 11.32
N GLU A 437 -24.82 -1.63 10.00
CA GLU A 437 -24.94 -0.49 9.08
C GLU A 437 -26.26 0.26 9.29
N SER A 438 -26.14 1.53 9.65
CA SER A 438 -27.31 2.40 9.84
C SER A 438 -28.02 2.67 8.51
N LYS A 439 -29.32 2.44 8.46
CA LYS A 439 -30.18 2.80 7.31
C LYS A 439 -30.58 4.29 7.31
N THR A 440 -30.13 5.09 8.30
CA THR A 440 -30.45 6.52 8.36
C THR A 440 -29.72 7.29 7.27
N LYS A 441 -30.42 8.26 6.68
CA LYS A 441 -29.81 9.20 5.72
C LYS A 441 -28.61 9.88 6.35
N SER A 442 -27.51 9.97 5.58
CA SER A 442 -26.30 10.65 6.01
C SER A 442 -26.58 12.09 6.41
N ALA A 443 -26.27 12.43 7.65
CA ALA A 443 -26.32 13.81 8.12
C ALA A 443 -25.05 14.56 7.70
N ILE A 444 -25.18 15.84 7.38
CA ILE A 444 -24.03 16.72 7.18
C ILE A 444 -23.40 16.99 8.55
N LYS A 445 -22.19 16.52 8.75
CA LYS A 445 -21.40 16.87 9.93
C LYS A 445 -20.75 18.22 9.70
N LEU A 446 -21.25 19.25 10.37
CA LEU A 446 -20.66 20.59 10.29
C LEU A 446 -19.22 20.58 10.79
N THR A 447 -18.37 21.33 10.09
CA THR A 447 -16.96 21.47 10.44
C THR A 447 -16.41 22.81 9.91
N GLN A 448 -15.26 23.20 10.41
CA GLN A 448 -14.42 24.25 9.84
C GLN A 448 -13.15 23.58 9.33
N PHE A 449 -12.78 23.86 8.10
CA PHE A 449 -11.51 23.35 7.55
C PHE A 449 -10.42 24.37 7.87
N LYS A 450 -9.62 24.04 8.89
CA LYS A 450 -8.46 24.81 9.31
C LYS A 450 -7.22 23.91 9.23
N ASN A 451 -6.18 24.37 8.56
CA ASN A 451 -4.94 23.61 8.44
C ASN A 451 -3.93 23.95 9.56
N LYS A 452 -2.81 23.23 9.61
CA LYS A 452 -1.75 23.47 10.61
C LYS A 452 -0.95 24.76 10.40
N LEU A 453 -1.09 25.44 9.24
CA LEU A 453 -0.57 26.81 9.05
C LEU A 453 -1.44 27.87 9.75
N GLY A 454 -2.64 27.51 10.18
CA GLY A 454 -3.62 28.43 10.74
C GLY A 454 -4.58 29.01 9.71
N ASP A 455 -4.49 28.58 8.46
CA ASP A 455 -5.36 29.01 7.38
C ASP A 455 -6.70 28.30 7.42
N ILE A 456 -7.74 29.03 7.01
CA ILE A 456 -9.13 28.57 7.04
C ILE A 456 -9.67 28.64 5.61
N LEU A 457 -10.22 27.52 5.15
CA LEU A 457 -10.95 27.45 3.89
C LEU A 457 -12.33 28.10 4.05
N THR A 458 -12.60 29.08 3.21
CA THR A 458 -13.85 29.83 3.20
C THR A 458 -14.45 29.92 1.81
N ALA A 459 -15.68 30.43 1.70
CA ALA A 459 -16.30 30.75 0.43
C ALA A 459 -17.14 32.03 0.59
N ASP A 460 -17.16 32.87 -0.44
CA ASP A 460 -18.00 34.06 -0.49
C ASP A 460 -19.48 33.73 -0.82
N LYS A 461 -20.35 34.73 -0.85
CA LYS A 461 -21.77 34.53 -1.17
C LYS A 461 -22.04 34.08 -2.60
N LYS A 462 -21.06 34.22 -3.51
CA LYS A 462 -21.11 33.78 -4.90
C LYS A 462 -20.51 32.38 -5.07
N PHE A 463 -20.07 31.74 -3.96
CA PHE A 463 -19.40 30.45 -3.94
C PHE A 463 -17.98 30.46 -4.54
N ASN A 464 -17.31 31.60 -4.57
CA ASN A 464 -15.87 31.63 -4.87
C ASN A 464 -15.11 31.16 -3.62
N LEU A 465 -14.17 30.25 -3.81
CA LEU A 465 -13.30 29.78 -2.72
C LEU A 465 -12.30 30.86 -2.36
N THR A 466 -12.03 30.99 -1.06
CA THR A 466 -11.00 31.88 -0.52
C THR A 466 -10.32 31.23 0.67
N VAL A 467 -9.10 31.62 0.95
CA VAL A 467 -8.34 31.17 2.12
C VAL A 467 -8.00 32.39 2.97
N THR A 468 -8.27 32.30 4.27
CA THR A 468 -8.00 33.38 5.21
C THR A 468 -7.15 32.88 6.36
N HIS A 469 -6.23 33.71 6.86
CA HIS A 469 -5.43 33.38 8.04
C HIS A 469 -6.10 33.88 9.33
N GLY A 470 -6.10 33.04 10.36
CA GLY A 470 -6.65 33.42 11.68
C GLY A 470 -8.18 33.34 11.79
N LYS A 471 -8.81 34.31 12.49
CA LYS A 471 -10.26 34.33 12.70
C LYS A 471 -10.98 34.93 11.50
N THR A 472 -12.09 34.32 11.09
CA THR A 472 -12.96 34.84 10.03
C THR A 472 -14.42 34.74 10.42
N GLU A 473 -15.22 35.76 10.04
CA GLU A 473 -16.68 35.65 10.04
C GLU A 473 -17.13 34.82 8.85
N ASN A 474 -17.31 33.53 9.07
CA ASN A 474 -17.78 32.65 8.01
C ASN A 474 -19.30 32.73 7.85
N LYS A 475 -19.79 33.31 6.75
CA LYS A 475 -21.20 33.36 6.38
C LYS A 475 -21.71 32.08 5.73
N MET A 476 -20.82 31.17 5.43
CA MET A 476 -21.10 29.88 4.85
C MET A 476 -20.97 28.78 5.91
N SER A 477 -21.76 27.72 5.76
CA SER A 477 -21.62 26.49 6.54
C SER A 477 -20.89 25.44 5.71
N TRP A 478 -19.85 24.85 6.29
CA TRP A 478 -19.10 23.75 5.71
C TRP A 478 -19.40 22.46 6.45
N GLY A 479 -19.32 21.33 5.74
CA GLY A 479 -19.50 20.05 6.37
C GLY A 479 -19.04 18.88 5.51
N LEU A 480 -18.97 17.75 6.18
CA LEU A 480 -18.74 16.44 5.56
C LEU A 480 -20.09 15.73 5.44
N LEU A 481 -20.47 15.40 4.22
CA LEU A 481 -21.62 14.55 3.91
C LEU A 481 -21.11 13.13 3.68
N ASP A 482 -21.40 12.23 4.62
CA ASP A 482 -21.02 10.83 4.56
C ASP A 482 -21.82 10.10 3.47
N ARG A 483 -21.14 9.42 2.57
CA ARG A 483 -21.73 8.61 1.50
C ARG A 483 -22.05 7.17 1.94
N GLN A 484 -21.62 6.77 3.12
CA GLN A 484 -21.78 5.42 3.67
C GLN A 484 -21.06 4.32 2.87
N ASP A 485 -20.17 4.72 1.98
CA ASP A 485 -19.31 3.82 1.19
C ASP A 485 -17.80 3.97 1.51
N GLY A 486 -17.48 4.76 2.57
CA GLY A 486 -16.13 5.09 2.99
C GLY A 486 -15.65 6.44 2.48
N TYR A 487 -16.42 7.09 1.62
CA TYR A 487 -16.10 8.40 1.07
C TYR A 487 -17.05 9.48 1.58
N TYR A 488 -16.59 10.72 1.51
CA TYR A 488 -17.33 11.91 1.89
C TYR A 488 -17.43 12.87 0.72
N HIS A 489 -18.51 13.64 0.67
CA HIS A 489 -18.50 14.89 -0.04
C HIS A 489 -18.19 16.03 0.95
N ILE A 490 -17.32 16.93 0.55
CA ILE A 490 -17.14 18.21 1.22
C ILE A 490 -18.19 19.16 0.67
N VAL A 491 -19.05 19.68 1.53
CA VAL A 491 -20.18 20.51 1.13
C VAL A 491 -20.13 21.89 1.79
N VAL A 492 -20.62 22.88 1.05
CA VAL A 492 -20.77 24.26 1.52
C VAL A 492 -22.11 24.82 1.12
N TYR A 493 -22.72 25.61 2.01
CA TYR A 493 -23.99 26.30 1.77
C TYR A 493 -24.11 27.55 2.65
N PRO A 494 -24.90 28.57 2.22
CA PRO A 494 -25.15 29.75 3.06
C PRO A 494 -25.83 29.36 4.35
N LYS A 495 -25.43 29.94 5.50
CA LYS A 495 -26.04 29.69 6.80
C LYS A 495 -27.56 29.84 6.72
N GLY A 496 -28.30 28.85 7.21
CA GLY A 496 -29.78 28.81 7.16
C GLY A 496 -30.38 28.42 5.80
N LYS A 497 -29.58 28.08 4.78
CA LYS A 497 -30.05 27.72 3.42
C LYS A 497 -29.45 26.40 2.94
N ALA A 498 -29.68 25.32 3.67
CA ALA A 498 -29.17 23.99 3.38
C ALA A 498 -29.64 23.41 2.02
N ASN A 499 -30.65 24.00 1.38
CA ASN A 499 -31.11 23.63 0.04
C ASN A 499 -30.22 24.18 -1.09
N LYS A 500 -29.22 25.04 -0.78
CA LYS A 500 -28.28 25.61 -1.73
C LYS A 500 -26.87 25.02 -1.55
N ILE A 501 -26.79 23.68 -1.48
CA ILE A 501 -25.54 22.96 -1.31
C ILE A 501 -24.69 23.03 -2.59
N LYS A 502 -23.40 23.26 -2.41
CA LYS A 502 -22.34 23.05 -3.42
C LYS A 502 -21.33 22.04 -2.90
N TYR A 503 -20.66 21.38 -3.81
CA TYR A 503 -19.73 20.27 -3.57
C TYR A 503 -18.32 20.68 -4.00
N LEU A 504 -17.33 20.42 -3.14
CA LEU A 504 -15.92 20.71 -3.40
C LEU A 504 -15.30 19.59 -4.23
N GLY A 505 -14.65 19.95 -5.33
CA GLY A 505 -13.94 19.03 -6.22
C GLY A 505 -13.28 19.77 -7.37
N VAL A 506 -12.66 19.08 -8.29
CA VAL A 506 -12.19 19.67 -9.55
C VAL A 506 -13.40 19.88 -10.46
N THR A 507 -13.67 21.12 -10.84
CA THR A 507 -14.91 21.51 -11.53
C THR A 507 -14.75 21.61 -13.04
N GLU A 508 -13.56 22.00 -13.49
CA GLU A 508 -13.24 22.21 -14.90
C GLU A 508 -11.89 21.59 -15.23
N ALA A 509 -11.86 20.87 -16.33
CA ALA A 509 -10.65 20.23 -16.82
C ALA A 509 -10.81 19.89 -18.31
N ASP A 510 -9.80 20.20 -19.10
CA ASP A 510 -9.78 19.95 -20.56
C ASP A 510 -9.58 18.46 -20.87
N SER A 511 -8.98 17.74 -19.95
CA SER A 511 -8.69 16.31 -20.10
C SER A 511 -8.87 15.52 -18.80
N ALA A 512 -8.90 14.19 -18.91
CA ALA A 512 -8.93 13.30 -17.75
C ALA A 512 -7.70 13.49 -16.82
N ASN A 513 -6.55 13.86 -17.38
CA ASN A 513 -5.33 14.09 -16.62
C ASN A 513 -5.41 15.37 -15.77
N ASP A 514 -6.08 16.41 -16.27
CA ASP A 514 -6.22 17.68 -15.56
C ASP A 514 -6.99 17.54 -14.24
N PHE A 515 -7.89 16.57 -14.15
CA PHE A 515 -8.54 16.23 -12.87
C PHE A 515 -7.58 15.66 -11.82
N ARG A 516 -6.40 15.24 -12.21
CA ARG A 516 -5.47 14.44 -11.39
C ARG A 516 -4.06 15.01 -11.31
N LYS A 517 -3.76 16.08 -12.07
CA LYS A 517 -2.43 16.73 -12.06
C LYS A 517 -2.17 17.41 -10.72
N TRP A 518 -0.91 17.50 -10.36
CA TRP A 518 -0.50 18.30 -9.21
C TRP A 518 -0.86 19.76 -9.44
N GLY A 519 -1.37 20.42 -8.42
CA GLY A 519 -1.84 21.79 -8.51
C GLY A 519 -3.20 21.95 -9.21
N ALA A 520 -3.93 20.85 -9.49
CA ALA A 520 -5.27 20.97 -10.06
C ALA A 520 -6.16 21.85 -9.18
N GLU A 521 -6.79 22.85 -9.79
CA GLU A 521 -7.64 23.82 -9.11
C GLU A 521 -8.92 23.14 -8.59
N VAL A 522 -9.24 23.42 -7.35
CA VAL A 522 -10.44 22.90 -6.69
C VAL A 522 -11.49 24.02 -6.64
N GLY A 523 -12.68 23.69 -7.07
CA GLY A 523 -13.81 24.60 -7.11
C GLY A 523 -15.08 24.03 -6.49
N LEU A 524 -16.20 24.72 -6.68
CA LEU A 524 -17.50 24.35 -6.14
C LEU A 524 -18.52 24.09 -7.25
N THR A 525 -19.11 22.89 -7.28
CA THR A 525 -20.12 22.48 -8.26
C THR A 525 -21.45 22.10 -7.61
N ALA A 526 -22.52 22.04 -8.41
CA ALA A 526 -23.82 21.54 -8.00
C ALA A 526 -23.95 20.05 -8.39
N GLU A 527 -24.40 19.21 -7.46
CA GLU A 527 -24.76 17.80 -7.69
C GLU A 527 -23.83 17.03 -8.68
N PRO A 528 -22.53 16.88 -8.37
CA PRO A 528 -21.54 16.36 -9.34
C PRO A 528 -21.81 14.94 -9.80
N CYS A 529 -22.55 14.14 -9.04
CA CYS A 529 -22.82 12.73 -9.32
C CYS A 529 -24.22 12.46 -9.90
N LYS A 530 -24.99 13.51 -10.27
CA LYS A 530 -26.39 13.36 -10.69
C LYS A 530 -26.54 12.57 -11.99
N ASN A 531 -25.70 12.86 -12.98
CA ASN A 531 -25.83 12.29 -14.33
C ASN A 531 -24.98 11.03 -14.52
N ASP A 532 -23.78 11.01 -13.94
CA ASP A 532 -22.84 9.89 -14.03
C ASP A 532 -22.03 9.77 -12.76
N PRO A 533 -22.32 8.75 -11.92
CA PRO A 533 -21.59 8.52 -10.67
C PRO A 533 -20.14 8.05 -10.87
N ALA A 534 -19.75 7.64 -12.07
CA ALA A 534 -18.40 7.23 -12.43
C ALA A 534 -17.62 8.32 -13.19
N SER A 535 -18.22 9.48 -13.42
CA SER A 535 -17.55 10.59 -14.10
C SER A 535 -16.39 11.15 -13.25
N ASN A 536 -15.40 11.73 -13.93
CA ASN A 536 -14.27 12.38 -13.25
C ASN A 536 -14.73 13.51 -12.32
N ILE A 537 -15.75 14.27 -12.70
CA ILE A 537 -16.34 15.33 -11.85
C ILE A 537 -16.93 14.73 -10.58
N CYS A 538 -17.70 13.65 -10.69
CA CYS A 538 -18.25 12.97 -9.53
C CYS A 538 -17.16 12.40 -8.62
N LEU A 539 -16.21 11.67 -9.17
CA LEU A 539 -15.14 11.02 -8.39
C LEU A 539 -14.18 12.04 -7.78
N SER A 540 -13.88 13.15 -8.48
CA SER A 540 -13.04 14.23 -7.93
C SER A 540 -13.71 15.03 -6.82
N SER A 541 -15.04 14.95 -6.67
CA SER A 541 -15.79 15.55 -5.57
C SER A 541 -15.91 14.65 -4.33
N GLN A 542 -15.28 13.47 -4.36
CA GLN A 542 -15.32 12.48 -3.28
C GLN A 542 -13.96 12.41 -2.58
N TRP A 543 -14.02 12.34 -1.26
CA TRP A 543 -12.85 12.49 -0.40
C TRP A 543 -12.80 11.39 0.65
N VAL A 544 -11.59 10.96 0.96
CA VAL A 544 -11.32 10.10 2.11
C VAL A 544 -10.77 10.96 3.23
N LYS A 545 -11.32 10.78 4.43
CA LYS A 545 -10.77 11.37 5.65
C LYS A 545 -9.80 10.37 6.28
N VAL A 546 -8.51 10.70 6.30
CA VAL A 546 -7.45 9.90 6.92
C VAL A 546 -6.94 10.63 8.15
N SER A 547 -7.15 10.06 9.34
CA SER A 547 -6.59 10.62 10.59
C SER A 547 -5.07 10.51 10.57
N THR A 548 -4.38 11.59 10.96
CA THR A 548 -2.92 11.57 11.06
C THR A 548 -2.46 10.98 12.38
N VAL A 549 -1.37 10.27 12.35
CA VAL A 549 -0.75 9.67 13.53
C VAL A 549 0.76 9.95 13.54
N LYS A 550 1.32 10.17 14.73
CA LYS A 550 2.77 10.13 14.94
C LYS A 550 3.16 8.74 15.38
N SER A 551 3.92 8.08 14.54
CA SER A 551 4.36 6.70 14.73
C SER A 551 5.77 6.68 15.31
N LYS A 552 5.94 6.12 16.51
CA LYS A 552 7.22 6.04 17.18
C LYS A 552 7.95 4.72 16.89
N HIS A 553 9.25 4.70 17.19
CA HIS A 553 10.07 3.49 17.00
C HIS A 553 9.74 2.37 18.00
N ASP A 554 9.17 2.69 19.14
CA ASP A 554 8.73 1.73 20.16
C ASP A 554 7.36 1.09 19.84
N GLY A 555 6.80 1.34 18.66
CA GLY A 555 5.49 0.81 18.23
C GLY A 555 4.29 1.61 18.74
N THR A 556 4.49 2.76 19.42
CA THR A 556 3.39 3.59 19.88
C THR A 556 2.91 4.59 18.84
N GLU A 557 1.61 4.93 18.88
CA GLU A 557 0.98 5.96 18.07
C GLU A 557 0.47 7.10 18.94
N ILE A 558 0.65 8.32 18.46
CA ILE A 558 0.05 9.52 19.04
C ILE A 558 -0.91 10.13 18.02
N LYS A 559 -2.17 10.29 18.40
CA LYS A 559 -3.23 10.92 17.60
C LYS A 559 -3.58 12.26 18.22
N ASP A 560 -3.45 13.34 17.46
CA ASP A 560 -3.77 14.70 17.90
C ASP A 560 -5.13 15.21 17.37
N GLY A 561 -5.90 14.32 16.74
CA GLY A 561 -7.19 14.63 16.13
C GLY A 561 -7.09 15.24 14.72
N SER A 562 -5.90 15.55 14.25
CA SER A 562 -5.70 16.07 12.90
C SER A 562 -5.91 14.98 11.83
N TYR A 563 -6.16 15.42 10.60
CA TYR A 563 -6.49 14.54 9.49
C TYR A 563 -6.10 15.15 8.15
N ARG A 564 -6.11 14.32 7.11
CA ARG A 564 -5.99 14.72 5.70
C ARG A 564 -7.27 14.37 4.95
N LEU A 565 -7.53 15.13 3.90
CA LEU A 565 -8.58 14.82 2.92
C LEU A 565 -7.91 14.41 1.62
N VAL A 566 -8.07 13.14 1.26
CA VAL A 566 -7.47 12.53 0.08
C VAL A 566 -8.53 12.40 -0.99
N ASN A 567 -8.25 12.87 -2.18
CA ASN A 567 -9.18 12.83 -3.30
C ASN A 567 -9.32 11.42 -3.85
N ARG A 568 -10.55 10.96 -4.06
CA ARG A 568 -10.85 9.59 -4.52
C ARG A 568 -10.27 9.29 -5.90
N LEU A 569 -10.34 10.24 -6.83
CA LEU A 569 -9.93 10.03 -8.22
C LEU A 569 -8.41 10.04 -8.39
N SER A 570 -7.75 10.98 -7.70
CA SER A 570 -6.34 11.27 -7.93
C SER A 570 -5.39 10.74 -6.84
N GLY A 571 -5.89 10.45 -5.63
CA GLY A 571 -5.04 10.16 -4.48
C GLY A 571 -4.28 11.36 -3.95
N LEU A 572 -4.50 12.55 -4.52
CA LEU A 572 -3.88 13.78 -4.06
C LEU A 572 -4.60 14.31 -2.82
N THR A 573 -3.90 15.09 -2.02
CA THR A 573 -4.45 15.69 -0.80
C THR A 573 -4.99 17.08 -1.08
N LEU A 574 -6.09 17.44 -0.42
CA LEU A 574 -6.55 18.82 -0.37
C LEU A 574 -5.50 19.66 0.35
N SER A 575 -5.03 20.70 -0.31
CA SER A 575 -4.07 21.68 0.22
C SER A 575 -4.59 23.09 0.06
N PHE A 576 -4.41 23.95 1.07
CA PHE A 576 -4.70 25.35 0.95
C PHE A 576 -3.73 26.20 1.78
N ASP A 577 -3.39 27.36 1.20
CA ASP A 577 -2.37 28.28 1.72
C ASP A 577 -2.72 29.71 1.34
N SER A 578 -2.93 30.56 2.34
CA SER A 578 -3.31 31.97 2.16
C SER A 578 -2.22 32.85 1.55
N THR A 579 -0.99 32.38 1.56
CA THR A 579 0.17 33.11 1.00
C THR A 579 0.33 32.95 -0.50
N GLN A 580 -0.38 31.97 -1.09
CA GLN A 580 -0.33 31.70 -2.51
C GLN A 580 -1.22 32.67 -3.30
N ARG A 581 -1.02 32.73 -4.63
CA ARG A 581 -1.91 33.47 -5.54
C ARG A 581 -3.32 32.90 -5.44
N LEU A 582 -4.34 33.71 -5.72
CA LEU A 582 -5.76 33.32 -5.58
C LEU A 582 -6.12 32.03 -6.31
N ASP A 583 -5.61 31.84 -7.53
CA ASP A 583 -5.79 30.66 -8.37
C ASP A 583 -5.04 29.40 -7.86
N GLN A 584 -4.14 29.56 -6.91
CA GLN A 584 -3.31 28.51 -6.32
C GLN A 584 -3.56 28.29 -4.82
N GLN A 585 -4.47 29.04 -4.23
CA GLN A 585 -4.75 28.95 -2.79
C GLN A 585 -5.38 27.63 -2.37
N VAL A 586 -6.18 27.01 -3.25
CA VAL A 586 -6.86 25.74 -2.95
C VAL A 586 -6.62 24.76 -4.08
N THR A 587 -5.82 23.74 -3.85
CA THR A 587 -5.39 22.82 -4.89
C THR A 587 -5.37 21.36 -4.43
N LEU A 588 -5.30 20.46 -5.39
CA LEU A 588 -4.88 19.08 -5.17
C LEU A 588 -3.35 19.00 -5.17
N SER A 589 -2.76 18.58 -4.08
CA SER A 589 -1.31 18.50 -3.93
C SER A 589 -0.84 17.07 -3.68
N PRO A 590 0.37 16.70 -4.15
CA PRO A 590 0.93 15.40 -3.84
C PRO A 590 1.11 15.26 -2.34
N PHE A 591 0.99 14.01 -1.86
CA PHE A 591 1.15 13.70 -0.46
C PHE A 591 2.56 14.01 0.03
N ARG A 592 2.67 14.70 1.18
CA ARG A 592 3.94 15.04 1.81
C ARG A 592 4.02 14.52 3.23
N SER A 593 5.18 14.01 3.62
CA SER A 593 5.48 13.62 5.00
C SER A 593 5.52 14.86 5.91
N TRP A 594 5.03 14.72 7.14
CA TRP A 594 4.98 15.78 8.14
C TRP A 594 5.65 15.40 9.45
N ASP A 595 5.92 14.12 9.67
CA ASP A 595 6.60 13.66 10.87
C ASP A 595 8.12 13.63 10.66
N CYS A 596 8.78 14.55 11.33
CA CYS A 596 10.20 14.79 11.24
C CYS A 596 10.90 14.30 12.50
N THR A 597 10.61 13.13 12.98
CA THR A 597 11.32 12.55 14.14
C THR A 597 12.77 12.19 13.84
N GLU A 598 13.15 12.19 12.58
CA GLU A 598 14.53 11.99 12.13
C GLU A 598 15.03 13.23 11.34
N THR A 599 16.30 13.49 11.41
CA THR A 599 17.03 14.72 11.05
C THR A 599 16.88 15.27 9.61
N THR A 600 16.00 14.73 8.79
CA THR A 600 15.92 15.00 7.34
C THR A 600 14.58 15.53 6.86
N CYS A 601 13.78 16.12 7.71
CA CYS A 601 12.54 16.76 7.31
C CYS A 601 12.80 18.06 6.57
N LEU A 602 12.75 18.01 5.25
CA LEU A 602 13.14 19.13 4.42
C LEU A 602 12.05 20.18 4.21
N ASP A 603 10.75 19.88 4.49
CA ASP A 603 9.71 20.90 4.28
C ASP A 603 8.42 20.64 5.08
N GLY A 604 8.44 20.93 6.38
CA GLY A 604 7.26 20.87 7.25
C GLY A 604 6.12 21.82 6.81
N SER A 605 6.43 22.96 6.20
CA SER A 605 5.43 23.95 5.81
C SER A 605 4.49 23.45 4.71
N LYS A 606 5.00 22.78 3.68
CA LYS A 606 4.19 22.20 2.60
C LYS A 606 3.29 21.06 3.11
N ALA A 607 3.76 20.27 4.09
CA ALA A 607 2.93 19.25 4.71
C ALA A 607 1.79 19.88 5.54
N TYR A 608 2.04 20.98 6.23
CA TYR A 608 1.05 21.63 7.10
C TYR A 608 -0.13 22.23 6.35
N SER A 609 0.04 22.65 5.08
CA SER A 609 -1.08 23.06 4.22
C SER A 609 -2.10 21.93 3.94
N GLN A 610 -1.69 20.68 4.09
CA GLN A 610 -2.48 19.47 3.85
C GLN A 610 -3.08 18.84 5.12
N ILE A 611 -2.65 19.27 6.32
CA ILE A 611 -3.06 18.68 7.59
C ILE A 611 -4.10 19.58 8.23
N LEU A 612 -5.29 19.03 8.43
CA LEU A 612 -6.47 19.72 8.98
C LEU A 612 -6.64 19.40 10.47
N GLN A 613 -7.21 20.37 11.21
CA GLN A 613 -7.48 20.27 12.65
C GLN A 613 -8.98 20.34 12.94
#